data_8e7265f76934e302f818b1723d090109
#
_entry.id   8e7265f76934e302f818b1723d090109
#
_cell.length_a   1.000
_cell.length_b   1.000
_cell.length_c   1.000
_cell.angle_alpha   90.00
_cell.angle_beta   90.00
_cell.angle_gamma   90.00
#
_symmetry.space_group_name_H-M   'P 1'
#
loop_
_entity.id
_entity.type
_entity.pdbx_description
1 polymer ?
#
loop_
_entity_poly.entity_id
_entity_poly.type
_entity_poly.pdbx_seq_one_letter_code
_entity_poly.pdbx_strand_id
1 'polypeptide(L)'
;MTTIHVSGLRKTYGAFDAVHDVTFTAAPGRVVGLLGPNGAGKSTTLHVLLGLTAATAGSATFDGRAFADLTHPARTVGALLDAGGLHPGRTGRDHLRVLAAAGRIPPRRVDDVLALVGMTPAADRRVRTYSLGMRQRIGIAAALLGDPEVLVLDEPANGLDPAGMRWLRDLVRAFADDGGTVLLASHVLSEVRQVADDLVVVGQGRVVADGPLDDLLRGESLEDFYLDLTATTEGVR
;
A
#
# COMPACT_ATOMS: atom_id res chain seq x y z
N MET A 1 -11.30 -5.81 -13.01
CA MET A 1 -9.95 -5.30 -12.66
C MET A 1 -10.06 -3.80 -12.49
N THR A 2 -9.59 -3.28 -11.38
CA THR A 2 -9.92 -1.93 -10.91
C THR A 2 -8.71 -1.00 -10.98
N THR A 3 -8.90 0.19 -11.56
CA THR A 3 -7.88 1.25 -11.65
C THR A 3 -8.00 2.20 -10.46
N ILE A 4 -6.87 2.61 -9.89
CA ILE A 4 -6.81 3.73 -8.95
C ILE A 4 -6.62 5.03 -9.72
N HIS A 5 -7.45 6.03 -9.42
CA HIS A 5 -7.31 7.39 -9.94
C HIS A 5 -7.22 8.38 -8.78
N VAL A 6 -6.14 9.12 -8.73
CA VAL A 6 -5.95 10.28 -7.83
C VAL A 6 -5.83 11.52 -8.70
N SER A 7 -6.67 12.53 -8.47
CA SER A 7 -6.73 13.72 -9.33
C SER A 7 -6.84 14.99 -8.50
N GLY A 8 -5.84 15.87 -8.63
CA GLY A 8 -5.77 17.16 -7.97
C GLY A 8 -5.93 17.07 -6.45
N LEU A 9 -5.46 15.97 -5.85
CA LEU A 9 -5.72 15.69 -4.45
C LEU A 9 -5.05 16.71 -3.55
N ARG A 10 -5.85 17.33 -2.68
CA ARG A 10 -5.38 18.21 -1.62
C ARG A 10 -5.90 17.77 -0.26
N LYS A 11 -5.04 17.82 0.76
CA LYS A 11 -5.42 17.60 2.15
C LYS A 11 -4.71 18.56 3.08
N THR A 12 -5.52 19.36 3.78
CA THR A 12 -5.07 20.35 4.76
C THR A 12 -5.56 19.94 6.15
N TYR A 13 -4.71 20.04 7.16
CA TYR A 13 -5.02 19.88 8.59
C TYR A 13 -4.76 21.21 9.31
N GLY A 14 -5.82 21.98 9.57
CA GLY A 14 -5.67 23.34 10.11
C GLY A 14 -4.87 24.23 9.15
N ALA A 15 -3.69 24.68 9.59
CA ALA A 15 -2.79 25.48 8.76
C ALA A 15 -1.73 24.65 8.01
N PHE A 16 -1.70 23.32 8.20
CA PHE A 16 -0.71 22.45 7.60
C PHE A 16 -1.28 21.75 6.37
N ASP A 17 -0.69 22.00 5.21
CA ASP A 17 -1.01 21.31 3.97
C ASP A 17 -0.16 20.02 3.87
N ALA A 18 -0.78 18.87 4.15
CA ALA A 18 -0.13 17.56 4.07
C ALA A 18 -0.02 17.04 2.63
N VAL A 19 -0.99 17.39 1.78
CA VAL A 19 -1.03 17.09 0.35
C VAL A 19 -1.51 18.34 -0.37
N HIS A 20 -0.73 18.82 -1.35
CA HIS A 20 -1.01 20.05 -2.07
C HIS A 20 -1.72 19.85 -3.41
N ASP A 21 -1.16 18.93 -4.21
CA ASP A 21 -1.66 18.61 -5.55
C ASP A 21 -1.02 17.28 -5.97
N VAL A 22 -1.71 16.19 -5.69
CA VAL A 22 -1.26 14.85 -6.05
C VAL A 22 -2.20 14.30 -7.11
N THR A 23 -1.61 13.97 -8.27
CA THR A 23 -2.33 13.38 -9.41
C THR A 23 -1.50 12.22 -9.94
N PHE A 24 -2.07 11.02 -10.00
CA PHE A 24 -1.50 9.83 -10.64
C PHE A 24 -2.57 8.77 -10.89
N THR A 25 -2.21 7.75 -11.67
CA THR A 25 -3.05 6.60 -11.96
C THR A 25 -2.28 5.31 -11.71
N ALA A 26 -2.93 4.30 -11.07
CA ALA A 26 -2.40 2.96 -10.99
C ALA A 26 -3.31 2.01 -11.78
N ALA A 27 -2.77 1.41 -12.83
CA ALA A 27 -3.50 0.55 -13.76
C ALA A 27 -3.48 -0.93 -13.34
N PRO A 28 -4.46 -1.75 -13.74
CA PRO A 28 -4.43 -3.20 -13.56
C PRO A 28 -3.20 -3.86 -14.17
N GLY A 29 -2.74 -4.93 -13.52
CA GLY A 29 -1.55 -5.67 -13.95
C GLY A 29 -0.22 -4.97 -13.64
N ARG A 30 -0.26 -3.87 -12.87
CA ARG A 30 0.94 -3.08 -12.58
C ARG A 30 1.15 -2.85 -11.09
N VAL A 31 2.41 -2.73 -10.73
CA VAL A 31 2.86 -2.30 -9.40
C VAL A 31 3.32 -0.85 -9.51
N VAL A 32 2.61 0.05 -8.86
CA VAL A 32 2.97 1.47 -8.76
C VAL A 32 3.67 1.71 -7.43
N GLY A 33 4.94 2.11 -7.48
CA GLY A 33 5.71 2.54 -6.31
C GLY A 33 5.43 4.01 -5.98
N LEU A 34 4.89 4.29 -4.80
CA LEU A 34 4.70 5.65 -4.27
C LEU A 34 5.86 5.98 -3.34
N LEU A 35 6.84 6.70 -3.87
CA LEU A 35 8.06 7.09 -3.16
C LEU A 35 8.00 8.51 -2.61
N GLY A 36 8.77 8.75 -1.57
CA GLY A 36 8.97 10.09 -1.00
C GLY A 36 9.49 10.01 0.44
N PRO A 37 10.08 11.08 0.96
CA PRO A 37 10.56 11.12 2.34
C PRO A 37 9.40 11.03 3.34
N ASN A 38 9.74 10.84 4.61
CA ASN A 38 8.76 10.91 5.69
C ASN A 38 8.12 12.30 5.73
N GLY A 39 6.80 12.35 5.84
CA GLY A 39 6.05 13.61 5.81
C GLY A 39 5.74 14.15 4.40
N ALA A 40 6.15 13.48 3.33
CA ALA A 40 5.85 13.92 1.95
C ALA A 40 4.37 13.84 1.55
N GLY A 41 3.51 13.22 2.35
CA GLY A 41 2.08 13.09 2.07
C GLY A 41 1.65 11.69 1.60
N LYS A 42 2.54 10.70 1.50
CA LYS A 42 2.22 9.33 1.04
C LYS A 42 1.06 8.70 1.83
N SER A 43 1.25 8.49 3.14
CA SER A 43 0.21 7.87 3.99
C SER A 43 -1.06 8.70 4.04
N THR A 44 -0.98 10.05 3.98
CA THR A 44 -2.15 10.92 3.87
C THR A 44 -2.92 10.67 2.58
N THR A 45 -2.23 10.52 1.46
CA THR A 45 -2.84 10.17 0.16
C THR A 45 -3.54 8.81 0.25
N LEU A 46 -2.90 7.80 0.85
CA LEU A 46 -3.51 6.48 1.07
C LEU A 46 -4.73 6.54 2.00
N HIS A 47 -4.67 7.35 3.07
CA HIS A 47 -5.81 7.54 3.97
C HIS A 47 -7.01 8.18 3.27
N VAL A 48 -6.78 9.16 2.38
CA VAL A 48 -7.87 9.74 1.58
C VAL A 48 -8.42 8.71 0.60
N LEU A 49 -7.56 7.99 -0.11
CA LEU A 49 -7.96 6.95 -1.07
C LEU A 49 -8.85 5.88 -0.42
N LEU A 50 -8.53 5.48 0.81
CA LEU A 50 -9.28 4.48 1.58
C LEU A 50 -10.45 5.06 2.40
N GLY A 51 -10.77 6.35 2.22
CA GLY A 51 -11.89 6.98 2.90
C GLY A 51 -11.72 7.17 4.40
N LEU A 52 -10.50 7.01 4.95
CA LEU A 52 -10.20 7.22 6.37
C LEU A 52 -10.13 8.69 6.74
N THR A 53 -9.92 9.56 5.77
CA THR A 53 -10.00 11.01 5.92
C THR A 53 -10.55 11.63 4.64
N ALA A 54 -11.34 12.70 4.76
CA ALA A 54 -11.88 13.40 3.60
C ALA A 54 -10.80 14.25 2.93
N ALA A 55 -10.80 14.32 1.60
CA ALA A 55 -10.02 15.29 0.85
C ALA A 55 -10.47 16.73 1.17
N THR A 56 -9.56 17.70 1.12
CA THR A 56 -9.90 19.12 1.14
C THR A 56 -10.33 19.59 -0.25
N ALA A 57 -9.68 19.03 -1.31
CA ALA A 57 -10.06 19.23 -2.71
C ALA A 57 -9.53 18.05 -3.54
N GLY A 58 -9.99 17.93 -4.79
CA GLY A 58 -9.66 16.84 -5.67
C GLY A 58 -10.37 15.53 -5.29
N SER A 59 -9.87 14.42 -5.81
CA SER A 59 -10.49 13.10 -5.61
C SER A 59 -9.46 11.97 -5.61
N ALA A 60 -9.83 10.86 -4.93
CA ALA A 60 -9.12 9.59 -5.01
C ALA A 60 -10.17 8.48 -5.09
N THR A 61 -10.10 7.67 -6.14
CA THR A 61 -11.19 6.77 -6.52
C THR A 61 -10.68 5.44 -7.06
N PHE A 62 -11.57 4.44 -7.05
CA PHE A 62 -11.43 3.12 -7.66
C PHE A 62 -12.45 3.05 -8.81
N ASP A 63 -11.99 3.04 -10.06
CA ASP A 63 -12.83 3.15 -11.27
C ASP A 63 -13.86 4.30 -11.18
N GLY A 64 -13.43 5.47 -10.69
CA GLY A 64 -14.28 6.65 -10.53
C GLY A 64 -15.20 6.63 -9.30
N ARG A 65 -15.18 5.59 -8.46
CA ARG A 65 -15.97 5.49 -7.23
C ARG A 65 -15.11 5.76 -6.01
N ALA A 66 -15.57 6.57 -5.08
CA ALA A 66 -14.91 6.71 -3.79
C ALA A 66 -15.00 5.38 -2.99
N PHE A 67 -14.06 5.14 -2.08
CA PHE A 67 -14.05 3.92 -1.27
C PHE A 67 -15.38 3.69 -0.52
N ALA A 68 -16.00 4.76 -0.01
CA ALA A 68 -17.28 4.68 0.70
C ALA A 68 -18.46 4.24 -0.18
N ASP A 69 -18.34 4.40 -1.51
CA ASP A 69 -19.39 4.07 -2.49
C ASP A 69 -19.21 2.66 -3.09
N LEU A 70 -18.18 1.92 -2.66
CA LEU A 70 -17.94 0.56 -3.12
C LEU A 70 -18.97 -0.40 -2.53
N THR A 71 -19.62 -1.17 -3.39
CA THR A 71 -20.64 -2.15 -2.97
C THR A 71 -20.04 -3.30 -2.16
N HIS A 72 -18.83 -3.72 -2.52
CA HIS A 72 -18.09 -4.80 -1.87
C HIS A 72 -16.64 -4.38 -1.62
N PRO A 73 -16.39 -3.45 -0.67
CA PRO A 73 -15.07 -2.85 -0.49
C PRO A 73 -13.98 -3.89 -0.25
N ALA A 74 -14.24 -4.94 0.54
CA ALA A 74 -13.25 -5.99 0.82
C ALA A 74 -12.89 -6.85 -0.41
N ARG A 75 -13.73 -6.91 -1.44
CA ARG A 75 -13.42 -7.58 -2.71
C ARG A 75 -12.79 -6.65 -3.73
N THR A 76 -12.94 -5.37 -3.53
CA THR A 76 -12.31 -4.38 -4.41
C THR A 76 -10.94 -4.02 -3.92
N VAL A 77 -10.77 -3.77 -2.61
CA VAL A 77 -9.53 -3.24 -2.04
C VAL A 77 -9.11 -4.01 -0.80
N GLY A 78 -7.89 -4.51 -0.82
CA GLY A 78 -7.16 -4.95 0.35
C GLY A 78 -6.13 -3.89 0.75
N ALA A 79 -6.06 -3.55 2.02
CA ALA A 79 -5.14 -2.52 2.47
C ALA A 79 -4.32 -2.94 3.70
N LEU A 80 -3.05 -2.60 3.69
CA LEU A 80 -2.16 -2.62 4.84
C LEU A 80 -1.57 -1.22 5.03
N LEU A 81 -2.00 -0.50 6.05
CA LEU A 81 -1.49 0.83 6.38
C LEU A 81 -0.54 0.83 7.57
N ASP A 82 -0.82 -0.01 8.56
CA ASP A 82 0.01 -0.17 9.76
C ASP A 82 -0.22 -1.57 10.35
N ALA A 83 0.86 -2.30 10.55
CA ALA A 83 0.82 -3.59 11.23
C ALA A 83 0.49 -3.49 12.74
N GLY A 84 0.43 -2.26 13.29
CA GLY A 84 0.05 -2.00 14.68
C GLY A 84 -1.43 -2.17 14.99
N GLY A 85 -2.32 -2.18 13.99
CA GLY A 85 -3.78 -2.31 14.16
C GLY A 85 -4.25 -3.69 14.65
N LEU A 86 -3.35 -4.62 14.90
CA LEU A 86 -3.67 -5.97 15.37
C LEU A 86 -3.95 -6.00 16.88
N HIS A 87 -5.09 -6.56 17.28
CA HIS A 87 -5.44 -6.65 18.70
C HIS A 87 -4.55 -7.66 19.45
N PRO A 88 -3.76 -7.25 20.46
CA PRO A 88 -2.71 -8.09 21.06
C PRO A 88 -3.24 -9.33 21.79
N GLY A 89 -4.47 -9.30 22.27
CA GLY A 89 -5.12 -10.39 22.99
C GLY A 89 -5.74 -11.46 22.10
N ARG A 90 -5.93 -11.20 20.80
CA ARG A 90 -6.46 -12.18 19.83
C ARG A 90 -5.36 -13.08 19.32
N THR A 91 -5.73 -14.25 18.81
CA THR A 91 -4.85 -15.04 17.93
C THR A 91 -4.85 -14.44 16.53
N GLY A 92 -3.84 -14.76 15.70
CA GLY A 92 -3.83 -14.34 14.29
C GLY A 92 -5.07 -14.85 13.55
N ARG A 93 -5.44 -16.11 13.78
CA ARG A 93 -6.65 -16.72 13.25
C ARG A 93 -7.93 -15.98 13.66
N ASP A 94 -8.08 -15.69 14.96
CA ASP A 94 -9.28 -15.00 15.44
C ASP A 94 -9.36 -13.56 14.94
N HIS A 95 -8.21 -12.89 14.76
CA HIS A 95 -8.17 -11.57 14.15
C HIS A 95 -8.74 -11.62 12.72
N LEU A 96 -8.27 -12.56 11.89
CA LEU A 96 -8.76 -12.74 10.52
C LEU A 96 -10.22 -13.19 10.47
N ARG A 97 -10.67 -14.05 11.41
CA ARG A 97 -12.09 -14.43 11.50
C ARG A 97 -13.02 -13.25 11.79
N VAL A 98 -12.60 -12.33 12.66
CA VAL A 98 -13.37 -11.11 12.93
C VAL A 98 -13.50 -10.25 11.67
N LEU A 99 -12.40 -10.08 10.92
CA LEU A 99 -12.42 -9.34 9.66
C LEU A 99 -13.26 -10.05 8.60
N ALA A 100 -13.14 -11.38 8.48
CA ALA A 100 -13.95 -12.17 7.56
C ALA A 100 -15.45 -12.02 7.84
N ALA A 101 -15.84 -12.09 9.12
CA ALA A 101 -17.24 -11.91 9.53
C ALA A 101 -17.75 -10.49 9.21
N ALA A 102 -16.95 -9.45 9.48
CA ALA A 102 -17.28 -8.06 9.18
C ALA A 102 -17.42 -7.82 7.67
N GLY A 103 -16.51 -8.41 6.87
CA GLY A 103 -16.52 -8.29 5.40
C GLY A 103 -17.47 -9.26 4.69
N ARG A 104 -18.23 -10.12 5.42
CA ARG A 104 -19.07 -11.21 4.86
C ARG A 104 -18.28 -12.14 3.94
N ILE A 105 -17.03 -12.42 4.34
CA ILE A 105 -16.11 -13.28 3.60
C ILE A 105 -16.26 -14.72 4.13
N PRO A 106 -16.24 -15.74 3.24
CA PRO A 106 -16.35 -17.13 3.68
C PRO A 106 -15.26 -17.53 4.68
N PRO A 107 -15.59 -18.20 5.79
CA PRO A 107 -14.62 -18.54 6.86
C PRO A 107 -13.41 -19.35 6.37
N ARG A 108 -13.55 -20.15 5.31
CA ARG A 108 -12.46 -20.94 4.71
C ARG A 108 -11.30 -20.04 4.21
N ARG A 109 -11.59 -18.80 3.78
CA ARG A 109 -10.57 -17.86 3.32
C ARG A 109 -9.53 -17.54 4.39
N VAL A 110 -9.88 -17.68 5.66
CA VAL A 110 -8.94 -17.46 6.77
C VAL A 110 -7.79 -18.48 6.72
N ASP A 111 -8.08 -19.74 6.47
CA ASP A 111 -7.05 -20.77 6.36
C ASP A 111 -6.24 -20.60 5.08
N ASP A 112 -6.89 -20.24 3.97
CA ASP A 112 -6.22 -19.98 2.68
C ASP A 112 -5.18 -18.86 2.83
N VAL A 113 -5.55 -17.69 3.38
CA VAL A 113 -4.61 -16.58 3.53
C VAL A 113 -3.53 -16.83 4.58
N LEU A 114 -3.84 -17.58 5.66
CA LEU A 114 -2.81 -18.00 6.63
C LEU A 114 -1.76 -18.89 6.00
N ALA A 115 -2.17 -19.80 5.12
CA ALA A 115 -1.24 -20.64 4.36
C ALA A 115 -0.41 -19.79 3.39
N LEU A 116 -1.04 -18.88 2.64
CA LEU A 116 -0.40 -18.01 1.66
C LEU A 116 0.72 -17.14 2.28
N VAL A 117 0.47 -16.60 3.49
CA VAL A 117 1.48 -15.79 4.18
C VAL A 117 2.42 -16.60 5.08
N GLY A 118 2.32 -17.94 5.08
CA GLY A 118 3.18 -18.82 5.88
C GLY A 118 2.95 -18.74 7.39
N MET A 119 1.75 -18.33 7.82
CA MET A 119 1.42 -18.13 9.24
C MET A 119 0.59 -19.26 9.86
N THR A 120 0.29 -20.32 9.12
CA THR A 120 -0.45 -21.48 9.64
C THR A 120 0.12 -22.05 10.94
N PRO A 121 1.45 -22.26 11.10
CA PRO A 121 2.01 -22.83 12.34
C PRO A 121 1.88 -21.90 13.57
N ALA A 122 1.72 -20.59 13.35
CA ALA A 122 1.62 -19.60 14.41
C ALA A 122 0.19 -19.00 14.54
N ALA A 123 -0.76 -19.46 13.72
CA ALA A 123 -2.10 -18.89 13.61
C ALA A 123 -2.83 -18.78 14.94
N ASP A 124 -2.67 -19.80 15.81
CA ASP A 124 -3.38 -19.89 17.09
C ASP A 124 -2.58 -19.30 18.28
N ARG A 125 -1.39 -18.73 18.03
CA ARG A 125 -0.64 -17.96 19.02
C ARG A 125 -1.23 -16.54 19.11
N ARG A 126 -1.13 -15.94 20.31
CA ARG A 126 -1.60 -14.56 20.53
C ARG A 126 -0.69 -13.55 19.82
N VAL A 127 -1.29 -12.55 19.16
CA VAL A 127 -0.60 -11.49 18.42
C VAL A 127 0.46 -10.77 19.27
N ARG A 128 0.25 -10.60 20.57
CA ARG A 128 1.27 -10.01 21.46
C ARG A 128 2.61 -10.76 21.48
N THR A 129 2.62 -12.04 21.09
CA THR A 129 3.82 -12.88 21.01
C THR A 129 4.47 -12.90 19.62
N TYR A 130 3.89 -12.17 18.66
CA TYR A 130 4.39 -12.11 17.30
C TYR A 130 5.58 -11.15 17.20
N SER A 131 6.59 -11.54 16.41
CA SER A 131 7.59 -10.60 15.92
C SER A 131 6.95 -9.53 15.03
N LEU A 132 7.67 -8.46 14.74
CA LEU A 132 7.18 -7.43 13.80
C LEU A 132 6.88 -8.05 12.42
N GLY A 133 7.78 -8.88 11.88
CA GLY A 133 7.55 -9.57 10.61
C GLY A 133 6.34 -10.52 10.62
N MET A 134 6.05 -11.20 11.74
CA MET A 134 4.84 -12.00 11.86
C MET A 134 3.56 -11.13 11.87
N ARG A 135 3.61 -9.97 12.51
CA ARG A 135 2.49 -9.00 12.46
C ARG A 135 2.28 -8.48 11.06
N GLN A 136 3.36 -8.15 10.35
CA GLN A 136 3.32 -7.72 8.96
C GLN A 136 2.64 -8.77 8.07
N ARG A 137 3.03 -10.05 8.20
CA ARG A 137 2.42 -11.16 7.46
C ARG A 137 0.92 -11.29 7.75
N ILE A 138 0.47 -11.15 9.01
CA ILE A 138 -0.97 -11.17 9.34
C ILE A 138 -1.68 -9.93 8.78
N GLY A 139 -1.05 -8.76 8.76
CA GLY A 139 -1.60 -7.57 8.10
C GLY A 139 -1.80 -7.77 6.60
N ILE A 140 -0.82 -8.37 5.91
CA ILE A 140 -0.94 -8.76 4.50
C ILE A 140 -2.04 -9.82 4.30
N ALA A 141 -2.13 -10.82 5.19
CA ALA A 141 -3.22 -11.80 5.15
C ALA A 141 -4.62 -11.13 5.28
N ALA A 142 -4.73 -10.11 6.14
CA ALA A 142 -5.95 -9.34 6.28
C ALA A 142 -6.29 -8.55 5.00
N ALA A 143 -5.30 -7.96 4.35
CA ALA A 143 -5.47 -7.29 3.06
C ALA A 143 -5.96 -8.25 1.96
N LEU A 144 -5.43 -9.47 1.92
CA LEU A 144 -5.78 -10.50 0.92
C LEU A 144 -7.07 -11.28 1.23
N LEU A 145 -7.66 -11.07 2.41
CA LEU A 145 -8.75 -11.90 2.92
C LEU A 145 -10.00 -11.89 2.01
N GLY A 146 -10.33 -10.71 1.48
CA GLY A 146 -11.49 -10.50 0.62
C GLY A 146 -11.33 -10.94 -0.84
N ASP A 147 -10.17 -11.44 -1.22
CA ASP A 147 -9.81 -11.71 -2.62
C ASP A 147 -9.92 -10.43 -3.47
N PRO A 148 -9.17 -9.36 -3.10
CA PRO A 148 -9.35 -8.04 -3.69
C PRO A 148 -8.80 -7.95 -5.11
N GLU A 149 -9.25 -6.93 -5.84
CA GLU A 149 -8.70 -6.56 -7.16
C GLU A 149 -7.53 -5.56 -7.04
N VAL A 150 -7.46 -4.86 -5.92
CA VAL A 150 -6.46 -3.82 -5.63
C VAL A 150 -5.78 -4.10 -4.30
N LEU A 151 -4.46 -3.96 -4.24
CA LEU A 151 -3.69 -3.92 -2.99
C LEU A 151 -3.10 -2.53 -2.77
N VAL A 152 -3.37 -1.96 -1.59
CA VAL A 152 -2.78 -0.70 -1.11
C VAL A 152 -1.90 -1.03 0.10
N LEU A 153 -0.58 -0.89 -0.05
CA LEU A 153 0.39 -1.32 0.93
C LEU A 153 1.26 -0.12 1.36
N ASP A 154 1.21 0.25 2.63
CA ASP A 154 2.07 1.28 3.21
C ASP A 154 3.19 0.63 4.02
N GLU A 155 4.44 0.80 3.57
CA GLU A 155 5.65 0.27 4.20
C GLU A 155 5.57 -1.26 4.50
N PRO A 156 5.17 -2.11 3.55
CA PRO A 156 4.85 -3.52 3.83
C PRO A 156 6.08 -4.38 4.18
N ALA A 157 7.28 -3.94 3.86
CA ALA A 157 8.53 -4.64 4.14
C ALA A 157 9.07 -4.38 5.57
N ASN A 158 8.49 -3.42 6.30
CA ASN A 158 8.98 -3.07 7.62
C ASN A 158 9.00 -4.26 8.59
N GLY A 159 10.20 -4.57 9.10
CA GLY A 159 10.41 -5.66 10.06
C GLY A 159 10.42 -7.06 9.46
N LEU A 160 10.41 -7.19 8.15
CA LEU A 160 10.69 -8.44 7.47
C LEU A 160 12.21 -8.68 7.40
N ASP A 161 12.60 -9.93 7.53
CA ASP A 161 13.95 -10.39 7.23
C ASP A 161 14.17 -10.51 5.70
N PRO A 162 15.39 -10.73 5.20
CA PRO A 162 15.65 -10.84 3.77
C PRO A 162 14.80 -11.92 3.06
N ALA A 163 14.50 -13.03 3.73
CA ALA A 163 13.63 -14.08 3.18
C ALA A 163 12.17 -13.59 3.10
N GLY A 164 11.72 -12.87 4.13
CA GLY A 164 10.40 -12.22 4.16
C GLY A 164 10.23 -11.14 3.09
N MET A 165 11.27 -10.34 2.86
CA MET A 165 11.27 -9.34 1.78
C MET A 165 11.16 -9.99 0.39
N ARG A 166 11.91 -11.08 0.15
CA ARG A 166 11.79 -11.85 -1.11
C ARG A 166 10.38 -12.40 -1.29
N TRP A 167 9.83 -13.05 -0.25
CA TRP A 167 8.46 -13.55 -0.27
C TRP A 167 7.44 -12.46 -0.59
N LEU A 168 7.59 -11.26 0.02
CA LEU A 168 6.69 -10.13 -0.25
C LEU A 168 6.76 -9.67 -1.70
N ARG A 169 7.96 -9.58 -2.27
CA ARG A 169 8.15 -9.25 -3.69
C ARG A 169 7.47 -10.24 -4.60
N ASP A 170 7.69 -11.54 -4.36
CA ASP A 170 7.09 -12.62 -5.15
C ASP A 170 5.55 -12.55 -5.07
N LEU A 171 4.99 -12.26 -3.87
CA LEU A 171 3.56 -12.09 -3.65
C LEU A 171 3.01 -10.90 -4.45
N VAL A 172 3.66 -9.73 -4.35
CA VAL A 172 3.23 -8.49 -5.02
C VAL A 172 3.29 -8.66 -6.54
N ARG A 173 4.36 -9.27 -7.06
CA ARG A 173 4.48 -9.54 -8.49
C ARG A 173 3.42 -10.52 -8.97
N ALA A 174 3.25 -11.65 -8.30
CA ALA A 174 2.21 -12.63 -8.66
C ALA A 174 0.81 -11.99 -8.67
N PHE A 175 0.50 -11.13 -7.69
CA PHE A 175 -0.78 -10.42 -7.63
C PHE A 175 -0.98 -9.49 -8.84
N ALA A 176 0.05 -8.76 -9.25
CA ALA A 176 0.00 -7.89 -10.43
C ALA A 176 -0.07 -8.71 -11.72
N ASP A 177 0.73 -9.78 -11.84
CA ASP A 177 0.77 -10.66 -13.03
C ASP A 177 -0.59 -11.36 -13.26
N ASP A 178 -1.35 -11.64 -12.18
CA ASP A 178 -2.75 -12.12 -12.25
C ASP A 178 -3.75 -11.01 -12.62
N GLY A 179 -3.26 -9.79 -12.91
CA GLY A 179 -4.04 -8.64 -13.35
C GLY A 179 -4.49 -7.70 -12.23
N GLY A 180 -4.12 -7.94 -10.98
CA GLY A 180 -4.41 -7.05 -9.87
C GLY A 180 -3.67 -5.71 -9.98
N THR A 181 -4.18 -4.68 -9.31
CA THR A 181 -3.53 -3.36 -9.21
C THR A 181 -2.82 -3.26 -7.87
N VAL A 182 -1.54 -2.88 -7.85
CA VAL A 182 -0.81 -2.67 -6.60
C VAL A 182 -0.32 -1.23 -6.48
N LEU A 183 -0.67 -0.59 -5.37
CA LEU A 183 -0.10 0.69 -4.94
C LEU A 183 0.74 0.43 -3.69
N LEU A 184 2.07 0.55 -3.83
CA LEU A 184 3.03 0.26 -2.78
C LEU A 184 3.76 1.54 -2.37
N ALA A 185 3.45 2.06 -1.18
CA ALA A 185 4.19 3.19 -0.62
C ALA A 185 5.39 2.68 0.18
N SER A 186 6.56 3.22 -0.11
CA SER A 186 7.80 2.92 0.63
C SER A 186 8.74 4.13 0.62
N HIS A 187 9.66 4.14 1.56
CA HIS A 187 10.82 5.03 1.57
C HIS A 187 12.13 4.28 1.23
N VAL A 188 12.05 2.96 1.02
CA VAL A 188 13.20 2.10 0.70
C VAL A 188 13.29 1.90 -0.81
N LEU A 189 14.18 2.66 -1.45
CA LEU A 189 14.34 2.72 -2.92
C LEU A 189 14.64 1.35 -3.54
N SER A 190 15.54 0.58 -2.91
CA SER A 190 15.95 -0.73 -3.41
C SER A 190 14.81 -1.76 -3.43
N GLU A 191 13.81 -1.62 -2.57
CA GLU A 191 12.63 -2.50 -2.56
C GLU A 191 11.71 -2.16 -3.72
N VAL A 192 11.41 -0.87 -3.91
CA VAL A 192 10.56 -0.39 -5.00
C VAL A 192 11.17 -0.73 -6.36
N ARG A 193 12.49 -0.51 -6.53
CA ARG A 193 13.21 -0.85 -7.78
C ARG A 193 13.04 -2.31 -8.22
N GLN A 194 12.85 -3.23 -7.27
CA GLN A 194 12.76 -4.66 -7.55
C GLN A 194 11.36 -5.15 -7.93
N VAL A 195 10.31 -4.34 -7.70
CA VAL A 195 8.92 -4.78 -7.90
C VAL A 195 8.07 -3.82 -8.73
N ALA A 196 8.39 -2.52 -8.75
CA ALA A 196 7.56 -1.52 -9.41
C ALA A 196 7.75 -1.51 -10.92
N ASP A 197 6.64 -1.38 -11.61
CA ASP A 197 6.56 -1.11 -13.05
C ASP A 197 6.53 0.40 -13.30
N ASP A 198 5.80 1.13 -12.46
CA ASP A 198 5.66 2.58 -12.50
C ASP A 198 6.09 3.19 -11.17
N LEU A 199 6.53 4.44 -11.23
CA LEU A 199 6.96 5.22 -10.10
C LEU A 199 6.19 6.52 -10.00
N VAL A 200 5.73 6.84 -8.80
CA VAL A 200 5.21 8.15 -8.41
C VAL A 200 6.07 8.68 -7.27
N VAL A 201 6.82 9.74 -7.49
CA VAL A 201 7.63 10.37 -6.45
C VAL A 201 6.89 11.58 -5.90
N VAL A 202 6.69 11.59 -4.59
CA VAL A 202 6.03 12.70 -3.88
C VAL A 202 7.04 13.45 -3.04
N GLY A 203 7.12 14.75 -3.24
CA GLY A 203 7.93 15.70 -2.46
C GLY A 203 7.07 16.85 -1.98
N GLN A 204 7.11 17.20 -0.69
CA GLN A 204 6.37 18.33 -0.10
C GLN A 204 4.88 18.38 -0.51
N GLY A 205 4.21 17.23 -0.51
CA GLY A 205 2.77 17.12 -0.85
C GLY A 205 2.43 17.25 -2.35
N ARG A 206 3.41 17.17 -3.25
CA ARG A 206 3.23 17.26 -4.71
C ARG A 206 3.88 16.06 -5.41
N VAL A 207 3.36 15.67 -6.55
CA VAL A 207 4.05 14.74 -7.45
C VAL A 207 5.18 15.48 -8.12
N VAL A 208 6.41 14.97 -7.98
CA VAL A 208 7.62 15.53 -8.61
C VAL A 208 8.12 14.67 -9.78
N ALA A 209 7.72 13.39 -9.84
CA ALA A 209 7.90 12.52 -10.99
C ALA A 209 6.79 11.46 -11.02
N ASP A 210 6.32 11.08 -12.21
CA ASP A 210 5.31 10.06 -12.45
C ASP A 210 5.55 9.40 -13.82
N GLY A 211 5.55 8.08 -13.88
CA GLY A 211 5.67 7.33 -15.12
C GLY A 211 6.31 5.94 -14.97
N PRO A 212 6.50 5.24 -16.11
CA PRO A 212 7.21 3.96 -16.15
C PRO A 212 8.62 4.10 -15.56
N LEU A 213 8.97 3.16 -14.67
CA LEU A 213 10.21 3.22 -13.90
C LEU A 213 11.44 3.31 -14.80
N ASP A 214 11.53 2.48 -15.83
CA ASP A 214 12.69 2.44 -16.72
C ASP A 214 12.80 3.72 -17.59
N ASP A 215 11.66 4.33 -17.96
CA ASP A 215 11.63 5.60 -18.71
C ASP A 215 12.10 6.77 -17.85
N LEU A 216 11.76 6.76 -16.56
CA LEU A 216 12.21 7.81 -15.63
C LEU A 216 13.71 7.69 -15.34
N LEU A 217 14.21 6.48 -15.12
CA LEU A 217 15.60 6.26 -14.74
C LEU A 217 16.60 6.45 -15.89
N ARG A 218 16.18 6.18 -17.14
CA ARG A 218 17.04 6.33 -18.35
C ARG A 218 18.42 5.67 -18.23
N GLY A 219 18.51 4.62 -17.40
CA GLY A 219 19.76 3.91 -17.14
C GLY A 219 20.53 4.36 -15.89
N GLU A 220 20.05 5.37 -15.18
CA GLU A 220 20.58 5.77 -13.87
C GLU A 220 20.09 4.84 -12.75
N SER A 221 20.74 4.90 -11.59
CA SER A 221 20.22 4.22 -10.40
C SER A 221 18.99 4.97 -9.86
N LEU A 222 18.07 4.26 -9.22
CA LEU A 222 16.91 4.89 -8.57
C LEU A 222 17.35 5.82 -7.42
N GLU A 223 18.46 5.50 -6.77
CA GLU A 223 19.07 6.30 -5.71
C GLU A 223 19.55 7.66 -6.25
N ASP A 224 20.31 7.68 -7.34
CA ASP A 224 20.82 8.92 -7.95
C ASP A 224 19.66 9.78 -8.46
N PHE A 225 18.73 9.18 -9.22
CA PHE A 225 17.52 9.85 -9.68
C PHE A 225 16.71 10.48 -8.53
N TYR A 226 16.52 9.76 -7.42
CA TYR A 226 15.77 10.26 -6.27
C TYR A 226 16.50 11.40 -5.56
N LEU A 227 17.84 11.30 -5.41
CA LEU A 227 18.66 12.36 -4.81
C LEU A 227 18.63 13.64 -5.63
N ASP A 228 18.72 13.56 -6.95
CA ASP A 228 18.64 14.72 -7.84
C ASP A 228 17.27 15.43 -7.76
N LEU A 229 16.19 14.67 -7.71
CA LEU A 229 14.83 15.22 -7.54
C LEU A 229 14.67 15.91 -6.19
N THR A 230 15.18 15.31 -5.11
CA THR A 230 15.01 15.86 -3.76
C THR A 230 15.93 17.05 -3.50
N ALA A 231 17.16 17.07 -4.04
CA ALA A 231 18.07 18.20 -3.98
C ALA A 231 17.48 19.46 -4.65
N THR A 232 16.82 19.27 -5.80
CA THR A 232 16.15 20.36 -6.52
C THR A 232 14.94 20.91 -5.73
N THR A 233 14.26 20.06 -4.96
CA THR A 233 13.08 20.44 -4.19
C THR A 233 13.44 21.15 -2.86
N GLU A 234 14.60 20.86 -2.28
CA GLU A 234 15.10 21.55 -1.07
C GLU A 234 15.78 22.90 -1.35
N GLY A 235 16.26 23.11 -2.57
CA GLY A 235 16.95 24.36 -2.99
C GLY A 235 16.03 25.55 -3.24
N VAL A 236 14.71 25.39 -3.14
CA VAL A 236 13.71 26.47 -3.29
C VAL A 236 13.18 26.86 -1.91
N ARG A 237 14.05 27.44 -1.08
CA ARG A 237 13.69 28.15 0.16
C ARG A 237 14.13 29.62 0.05
#